data_1ae48022581f3bfb5d3ee2cce4772320
#
_entry.id   1ae48022581f3bfb5d3ee2cce4772320
#
_cell.length_a   1.000
_cell.length_b   1.000
_cell.length_c   1.000
_cell.angle_alpha   90.00
_cell.angle_beta   90.00
_cell.angle_gamma   90.00
#
_symmetry.space_group_name_H-M   'P 1'
#
loop_
_entity.id
_entity.type
_entity.pdbx_description
1 polymer ?
#
loop_
_entity_poly.entity_id
_entity_poly.type
_entity_poly.pdbx_seq_one_letter_code
_entity_poly.pdbx_strand_id
1 'polypeptide(L)'
;MRFRHVILDRDGVLNREAQDGGYVLSPAEFDWLPGALAGLALLRRAGIRISVVTNQSAVGRGLMSLDQLEAVHAKMRREAAAHGGALDEVLFCPHAPDARCDCRKPAAGLLLEAVSRSGIRGEETLVAGDDHRDLEAARRAGLSSALVLTGKGQATRAQLSSEGVVRPAYDDVLQLATALVSDAVPR
;
A
#
# COMPACT_ATOMS: atom_id res chain seq x y z
N MET A 1 -11.56 -17.52 -5.33
CA MET A 1 -10.80 -16.28 -5.04
C MET A 1 -9.32 -16.57 -5.19
N ARG A 2 -8.61 -15.83 -6.06
CA ARG A 2 -7.19 -16.08 -6.39
C ARG A 2 -6.26 -15.57 -5.29
N PHE A 3 -6.53 -14.37 -4.75
CA PHE A 3 -5.68 -13.73 -3.77
C PHE A 3 -6.27 -13.83 -2.37
N ARG A 4 -5.44 -14.19 -1.40
CA ARG A 4 -5.76 -14.32 0.02
C ARG A 4 -5.03 -13.30 0.89
N HIS A 5 -4.05 -12.59 0.28
CA HIS A 5 -3.27 -11.54 0.92
C HIS A 5 -3.15 -10.35 -0.03
N VAL A 6 -3.40 -9.15 0.48
CA VAL A 6 -3.19 -7.89 -0.23
C VAL A 6 -2.21 -7.04 0.56
N ILE A 7 -1.18 -6.56 -0.11
CA ILE A 7 -0.21 -5.59 0.42
C ILE A 7 -0.53 -4.24 -0.22
N LEU A 8 -0.85 -3.25 0.59
CA LEU A 8 -1.20 -1.90 0.16
C LEU A 8 -0.08 -0.91 0.50
N ASP A 9 0.20 0.05 -0.35
CA ASP A 9 0.91 1.26 0.08
C ASP A 9 -0.01 2.10 0.99
N ARG A 10 0.56 3.07 1.68
CA ARG A 10 -0.15 3.96 2.59
C ARG A 10 -0.51 5.29 1.91
N ASP A 11 0.50 6.11 1.66
CA ASP A 11 0.33 7.46 1.12
C ASP A 11 -0.03 7.40 -0.37
N GLY A 12 -1.13 8.05 -0.75
CA GLY A 12 -1.66 7.97 -2.10
C GLY A 12 -2.58 6.77 -2.37
N VAL A 13 -2.63 5.77 -1.48
CA VAL A 13 -3.49 4.58 -1.59
C VAL A 13 -4.54 4.54 -0.49
N LEU A 14 -4.14 4.60 0.77
CA LEU A 14 -5.05 4.60 1.92
C LEU A 14 -5.39 6.01 2.38
N ASN A 15 -4.39 6.89 2.42
CA ASN A 15 -4.55 8.29 2.81
C ASN A 15 -4.05 9.24 1.73
N ARG A 16 -4.54 10.47 1.79
CA ARG A 16 -4.04 11.56 0.95
C ARG A 16 -2.55 11.77 1.20
N GLU A 17 -1.80 11.98 0.12
CA GLU A 17 -0.43 12.48 0.26
C GLU A 17 -0.47 13.88 0.91
N ALA A 18 0.57 14.22 1.66
CA ALA A 18 0.73 15.56 2.17
C ALA A 18 0.88 16.56 1.01
N GLN A 19 0.40 17.77 1.22
CA GLN A 19 0.50 18.84 0.23
C GLN A 19 1.97 19.16 -0.11
N ASP A 20 2.20 19.64 -1.32
CA ASP A 20 3.51 20.11 -1.81
C ASP A 20 4.64 19.05 -1.74
N GLY A 21 4.30 17.76 -1.84
CA GLY A 21 5.29 16.68 -1.77
C GLY A 21 5.88 16.48 -0.37
N GLY A 22 5.21 17.00 0.66
CA GLY A 22 5.58 16.87 2.07
C GLY A 22 5.33 15.49 2.66
N TYR A 23 5.21 15.43 3.98
CA TYR A 23 5.01 14.20 4.74
C TYR A 23 3.81 14.33 5.67
N VAL A 24 3.12 13.23 5.96
CA VAL A 24 2.14 13.12 7.05
C VAL A 24 2.93 12.93 8.34
N LEU A 25 3.10 14.00 9.12
CA LEU A 25 3.97 14.03 10.30
C LEU A 25 3.21 13.82 11.61
N SER A 26 1.89 13.90 11.59
CA SER A 26 1.05 13.74 12.78
C SER A 26 -0.26 13.02 12.47
N PRO A 27 -0.93 12.45 13.50
CA PRO A 27 -2.27 11.88 13.31
C PRO A 27 -3.30 12.88 12.78
N ALA A 28 -3.17 14.18 13.07
CA ALA A 28 -4.09 15.20 12.59
C ALA A 28 -4.02 15.40 11.06
N GLU A 29 -2.86 15.16 10.47
CA GLU A 29 -2.63 15.27 9.02
C GLU A 29 -3.02 14.02 8.24
N PHE A 30 -3.30 12.90 8.93
CA PHE A 30 -3.72 11.67 8.27
C PHE A 30 -5.19 11.76 7.88
N ASP A 31 -5.46 11.84 6.59
CA ASP A 31 -6.81 11.95 6.00
C ASP A 31 -7.04 10.79 5.01
N TRP A 32 -8.07 9.98 5.26
CA TRP A 32 -8.40 8.83 4.42
C TRP A 32 -8.79 9.24 3.01
N LEU A 33 -8.34 8.49 2.02
CA LEU A 33 -8.86 8.59 0.67
C LEU A 33 -10.29 8.02 0.58
N PRO A 34 -11.14 8.58 -0.30
CA PRO A 34 -12.44 7.98 -0.61
C PRO A 34 -12.29 6.51 -1.00
N GLY A 35 -13.20 5.68 -0.53
CA GLY A 35 -13.19 4.23 -0.82
C GLY A 35 -12.23 3.40 0.04
N ALA A 36 -11.20 3.98 0.67
CA ALA A 36 -10.19 3.20 1.39
C ALA A 36 -10.79 2.40 2.55
N LEU A 37 -11.50 3.04 3.47
CA LEU A 37 -12.14 2.35 4.62
C LEU A 37 -13.16 1.29 4.17
N ALA A 38 -13.99 1.60 3.19
CA ALA A 38 -14.97 0.65 2.64
C ALA A 38 -14.29 -0.55 1.96
N GLY A 39 -13.20 -0.31 1.23
CA GLY A 39 -12.39 -1.36 0.61
C GLY A 39 -11.73 -2.28 1.64
N LEU A 40 -11.12 -1.71 2.70
CA LEU A 40 -10.55 -2.49 3.81
C LEU A 40 -11.62 -3.37 4.50
N ALA A 41 -12.81 -2.81 4.74
CA ALA A 41 -13.91 -3.57 5.33
C ALA A 41 -14.40 -4.71 4.41
N LEU A 42 -14.44 -4.49 3.10
CA LEU A 42 -14.82 -5.51 2.12
C LEU A 42 -13.79 -6.64 2.06
N LEU A 43 -12.50 -6.32 1.98
CA LEU A 43 -11.40 -7.29 2.01
C LEU A 43 -11.44 -8.14 3.31
N ARG A 44 -11.62 -7.48 4.45
CA ARG A 44 -11.72 -8.16 5.75
C ARG A 44 -12.88 -9.15 5.79
N ARG A 45 -14.08 -8.73 5.35
CA ARG A 45 -15.27 -9.63 5.29
C ARG A 45 -15.07 -10.83 4.38
N ALA A 46 -14.28 -10.68 3.32
CA ALA A 46 -13.92 -11.76 2.42
C ALA A 46 -12.81 -12.68 2.96
N GLY A 47 -12.29 -12.42 4.15
CA GLY A 47 -11.20 -13.21 4.75
C GLY A 47 -9.84 -12.97 4.10
N ILE A 48 -9.68 -11.87 3.37
CA ILE A 48 -8.39 -11.49 2.77
C ILE A 48 -7.55 -10.80 3.85
N ARG A 49 -6.31 -11.28 4.03
CA ARG A 49 -5.32 -10.66 4.90
C ARG A 49 -4.82 -9.36 4.30
N ILE A 50 -4.61 -8.33 5.13
CA ILE A 50 -4.24 -6.99 4.67
C ILE A 50 -2.96 -6.56 5.38
N SER A 51 -1.89 -6.33 4.60
CA SER A 51 -0.66 -5.70 5.07
C SER A 51 -0.50 -4.31 4.44
N VAL A 52 0.10 -3.39 5.19
CA VAL A 52 0.54 -2.10 4.67
C VAL A 52 2.06 -2.12 4.58
N VAL A 53 2.63 -1.71 3.44
CA VAL A 53 4.08 -1.56 3.24
C VAL A 53 4.37 -0.17 2.68
N THR A 54 5.01 0.69 3.47
CA THR A 54 5.16 2.11 3.15
C THR A 54 6.58 2.65 3.36
N ASN A 55 6.97 3.62 2.55
CA ASN A 55 8.24 4.35 2.67
C ASN A 55 8.05 5.61 3.52
N GLN A 56 8.65 5.65 4.72
CA GLN A 56 8.48 6.73 5.69
C GLN A 56 9.79 7.48 5.96
N SER A 57 10.34 8.09 4.91
CA SER A 57 11.65 8.73 4.98
C SER A 57 11.72 10.00 5.84
N ALA A 58 10.59 10.53 6.29
CA ALA A 58 10.55 11.62 7.26
C ALA A 58 11.33 11.28 8.55
N VAL A 59 11.28 10.01 8.97
CA VAL A 59 12.04 9.54 10.14
C VAL A 59 13.55 9.65 9.89
N GLY A 60 14.04 9.07 8.81
CA GLY A 60 15.47 9.09 8.48
C GLY A 60 16.00 10.48 8.12
N ARG A 61 15.11 11.42 7.80
CA ARG A 61 15.42 12.84 7.58
C ARG A 61 15.35 13.66 8.88
N GLY A 62 14.97 13.06 10.01
CA GLY A 62 14.83 13.78 11.29
C GLY A 62 13.63 14.72 11.35
N LEU A 63 12.64 14.58 10.45
CA LEU A 63 11.43 15.42 10.41
C LEU A 63 10.34 14.91 11.34
N MET A 64 10.39 13.65 11.74
CA MET A 64 9.51 13.04 12.73
C MET A 64 10.24 11.92 13.47
N SER A 65 9.79 11.63 14.70
CA SER A 65 10.27 10.47 15.47
C SER A 65 9.53 9.19 15.10
N LEU A 66 10.07 8.04 15.52
CA LEU A 66 9.37 6.75 15.41
C LEU A 66 8.06 6.74 16.20
N ASP A 67 8.02 7.38 17.38
CA ASP A 67 6.81 7.47 18.19
C ASP A 67 5.71 8.28 17.50
N GLN A 68 6.08 9.37 16.81
CA GLN A 68 5.14 10.14 15.99
C GLN A 68 4.60 9.32 14.82
N LEU A 69 5.45 8.57 14.12
CA LEU A 69 5.02 7.66 13.06
C LEU A 69 4.08 6.58 13.60
N GLU A 70 4.41 5.97 14.74
CA GLU A 70 3.53 4.96 15.36
C GLU A 70 2.20 5.55 15.81
N ALA A 71 2.15 6.80 16.27
CA ALA A 71 0.89 7.49 16.57
C ALA A 71 0.00 7.65 15.30
N VAL A 72 0.60 7.95 14.14
CA VAL A 72 -0.12 7.96 12.85
C VAL A 72 -0.66 6.56 12.51
N HIS A 73 0.18 5.52 12.63
CA HIS A 73 -0.22 4.14 12.35
C HIS A 73 -1.27 3.63 13.35
N ALA A 74 -1.20 4.03 14.61
CA ALA A 74 -2.21 3.70 15.63
C ALA A 74 -3.58 4.32 15.28
N LYS A 75 -3.62 5.59 14.83
CA LYS A 75 -4.85 6.19 14.29
C LYS A 75 -5.39 5.38 13.12
N MET A 76 -4.54 5.08 12.14
CA MET A 76 -4.91 4.32 10.95
C MET A 76 -5.53 2.95 11.31
N ARG A 77 -4.90 2.17 12.18
CA ARG A 77 -5.43 0.88 12.66
C ARG A 77 -6.76 1.02 13.38
N ARG A 78 -6.87 1.98 14.29
CA ARG A 78 -8.09 2.22 15.08
C ARG A 78 -9.27 2.61 14.20
N GLU A 79 -9.06 3.51 13.26
CA GLU A 79 -10.13 3.98 12.37
C GLU A 79 -10.54 2.91 11.34
N ALA A 80 -9.58 2.15 10.79
CA ALA A 80 -9.90 0.99 9.96
C ALA A 80 -10.78 -0.01 10.72
N ALA A 81 -10.42 -0.35 11.96
CA ALA A 81 -11.18 -1.27 12.80
C ALA A 81 -12.59 -0.73 13.13
N ALA A 82 -12.72 0.55 13.44
CA ALA A 82 -14.01 1.21 13.70
C ALA A 82 -14.97 1.14 12.51
N HIS A 83 -14.43 1.02 11.27
CA HIS A 83 -15.21 0.87 10.04
C HIS A 83 -15.34 -0.58 9.55
N GLY A 84 -15.00 -1.56 10.39
CA GLY A 84 -15.11 -2.99 10.08
C GLY A 84 -13.97 -3.55 9.21
N GLY A 85 -12.92 -2.77 8.98
CA GLY A 85 -11.67 -3.21 8.35
C GLY A 85 -10.68 -3.78 9.36
N ALA A 86 -9.53 -4.23 8.87
CA ALA A 86 -8.38 -4.58 9.69
C ALA A 86 -7.10 -4.32 8.91
N LEU A 87 -6.02 -4.07 9.63
CA LEU A 87 -4.66 -4.05 9.09
C LEU A 87 -3.86 -5.06 9.91
N ASP A 88 -3.61 -6.22 9.32
CA ASP A 88 -2.97 -7.35 10.01
C ASP A 88 -1.49 -7.05 10.28
N GLU A 89 -0.83 -6.32 9.37
CA GLU A 89 0.56 -5.87 9.49
C GLU A 89 0.71 -4.44 8.96
N VAL A 90 1.58 -3.65 9.57
CA VAL A 90 2.04 -2.37 9.03
C VAL A 90 3.55 -2.35 9.10
N LEU A 91 4.19 -2.47 7.95
CA LEU A 91 5.64 -2.46 7.79
C LEU A 91 6.05 -1.16 7.10
N PHE A 92 7.17 -0.60 7.54
CA PHE A 92 7.64 0.66 6.98
C PHE A 92 9.17 0.72 6.86
N CYS A 93 9.62 1.46 5.87
CA CYS A 93 11.03 1.82 5.76
C CYS A 93 11.24 3.23 6.32
N PRO A 94 11.98 3.40 7.42
CA PRO A 94 12.25 4.71 8.00
C PRO A 94 13.37 5.46 7.30
N HIS A 95 14.16 4.80 6.44
CA HIS A 95 15.40 5.33 5.92
C HIS A 95 15.19 6.44 4.88
N ALA A 96 16.12 7.40 4.87
CA ALA A 96 16.22 8.40 3.81
C ALA A 96 16.56 7.73 2.45
N PRO A 97 16.24 8.37 1.31
CA PRO A 97 16.40 7.76 -0.01
C PRO A 97 17.84 7.33 -0.35
N ASP A 98 18.83 7.98 0.21
CA ASP A 98 20.26 7.75 0.01
C ASP A 98 20.87 6.67 0.92
N ALA A 99 20.12 6.14 1.87
CA ALA A 99 20.60 5.17 2.87
C ALA A 99 20.87 3.76 2.32
N ARG A 100 20.62 3.47 1.03
CA ARG A 100 20.89 2.20 0.34
C ARG A 100 20.46 0.95 1.13
N CYS A 101 19.26 0.98 1.70
CA CYS A 101 18.70 -0.16 2.45
C CYS A 101 17.89 -1.10 1.54
N ASP A 102 17.71 -2.35 1.99
CA ASP A 102 16.93 -3.37 1.28
C ASP A 102 15.42 -3.29 1.54
N CYS A 103 14.99 -2.42 2.48
CA CYS A 103 13.59 -2.29 2.88
C CYS A 103 12.82 -1.22 2.09
N ARG A 104 13.51 -0.18 1.54
CA ARG A 104 12.85 0.92 0.84
C ARG A 104 12.43 0.52 -0.56
N LYS A 105 11.12 0.58 -0.87
CA LYS A 105 10.63 0.44 -2.25
C LYS A 105 11.34 1.43 -3.18
N PRO A 106 11.90 0.99 -4.34
CA PRO A 106 11.59 -0.25 -5.07
C PRO A 106 12.39 -1.50 -4.66
N ALA A 107 13.09 -1.54 -3.51
CA ALA A 107 13.60 -2.79 -2.98
C ALA A 107 12.45 -3.67 -2.46
N ALA A 108 12.65 -5.01 -2.50
CA ALA A 108 11.61 -5.98 -2.22
C ALA A 108 11.51 -6.39 -0.73
N GLY A 109 12.46 -5.96 0.11
CA GLY A 109 12.64 -6.53 1.45
C GLY A 109 11.38 -6.53 2.31
N LEU A 110 10.66 -5.40 2.42
CA LEU A 110 9.42 -5.34 3.20
C LEU A 110 8.27 -6.14 2.58
N LEU A 111 8.21 -6.29 1.27
CA LEU A 111 7.18 -7.12 0.64
C LEU A 111 7.42 -8.59 0.95
N LEU A 112 8.66 -9.05 0.87
CA LEU A 112 9.05 -10.43 1.23
C LEU A 112 8.81 -10.70 2.72
N GLU A 113 9.10 -9.73 3.57
CA GLU A 113 8.80 -9.80 5.01
C GLU A 113 7.29 -9.90 5.26
N ALA A 114 6.46 -9.09 4.60
CA ALA A 114 5.00 -9.15 4.71
C ALA A 114 4.46 -10.53 4.27
N VAL A 115 4.95 -11.08 3.16
CA VAL A 115 4.61 -12.43 2.70
C VAL A 115 5.00 -13.47 3.74
N SER A 116 6.24 -13.43 4.24
CA SER A 116 6.73 -14.37 5.26
C SER A 116 5.87 -14.34 6.54
N ARG A 117 5.56 -13.16 7.05
CA ARG A 117 4.73 -12.98 8.25
C ARG A 117 3.27 -13.39 8.04
N SER A 118 2.76 -13.24 6.81
CA SER A 118 1.39 -13.62 6.50
C SER A 118 1.17 -15.13 6.54
N GLY A 119 2.20 -15.92 6.26
CA GLY A 119 2.09 -17.37 6.05
C GLY A 119 1.34 -17.74 4.75
N ILE A 120 1.05 -16.76 3.88
CA ILE A 120 0.36 -16.97 2.60
C ILE A 120 1.40 -16.94 1.48
N ARG A 121 1.23 -17.82 0.50
CA ARG A 121 2.18 -17.95 -0.62
C ARG A 121 2.19 -16.69 -1.47
N GLY A 122 3.35 -16.38 -2.08
CA GLY A 122 3.51 -15.20 -2.93
C GLY A 122 2.54 -15.18 -4.13
N GLU A 123 2.23 -16.34 -4.71
CA GLU A 123 1.26 -16.46 -5.82
C GLU A 123 -0.18 -16.14 -5.44
N GLU A 124 -0.50 -16.18 -4.13
CA GLU A 124 -1.79 -15.78 -3.54
C GLU A 124 -1.74 -14.36 -2.94
N THR A 125 -0.65 -13.62 -3.18
CA THR A 125 -0.43 -12.26 -2.69
C THR A 125 -0.46 -11.27 -3.84
N LEU A 126 -1.20 -10.16 -3.66
CA LEU A 126 -1.25 -9.03 -4.57
C LEU A 126 -0.69 -7.79 -3.89
N VAL A 127 0.18 -7.07 -4.57
CA VAL A 127 0.65 -5.74 -4.15
C VAL A 127 -0.16 -4.68 -4.89
N ALA A 128 -0.66 -3.68 -4.19
CA ALA A 128 -1.34 -2.56 -4.81
C ALA A 128 -0.77 -1.23 -4.31
N GLY A 129 -0.40 -0.38 -5.24
CA GLY A 129 0.21 0.92 -4.99
C GLY A 129 -0.18 1.92 -6.07
N ASP A 130 0.20 3.18 -5.87
CA ASP A 130 -0.04 4.28 -6.81
C ASP A 130 1.22 4.71 -7.57
N ASP A 131 2.39 4.27 -7.12
CA ASP A 131 3.69 4.71 -7.62
C ASP A 131 4.42 3.56 -8.34
N HIS A 132 5.22 3.90 -9.35
CA HIS A 132 6.10 2.98 -10.05
C HIS A 132 6.97 2.13 -9.09
N ARG A 133 7.38 2.71 -7.95
CA ARG A 133 8.19 2.02 -6.94
C ARG A 133 7.49 0.82 -6.31
N ASP A 134 6.17 0.85 -6.19
CA ASP A 134 5.37 -0.26 -5.66
C ASP A 134 5.36 -1.43 -6.64
N LEU A 135 5.12 -1.12 -7.90
CA LEU A 135 5.07 -2.11 -8.98
C LEU A 135 6.43 -2.76 -9.22
N GLU A 136 7.50 -1.96 -9.16
CA GLU A 136 8.87 -2.46 -9.32
C GLU A 136 9.29 -3.30 -8.10
N ALA A 137 8.92 -2.92 -6.87
CA ALA A 137 9.15 -3.73 -5.68
C ALA A 137 8.42 -5.09 -5.78
N ALA A 138 7.17 -5.09 -6.23
CA ALA A 138 6.40 -6.31 -6.46
C ALA A 138 7.07 -7.21 -7.52
N ARG A 139 7.52 -6.63 -8.64
CA ARG A 139 8.25 -7.36 -9.68
C ARG A 139 9.52 -8.01 -9.13
N ARG A 140 10.29 -7.28 -8.33
CA ARG A 140 11.52 -7.80 -7.68
C ARG A 140 11.23 -8.90 -6.67
N ALA A 141 10.08 -8.83 -6.00
CA ALA A 141 9.61 -9.85 -5.06
C ALA A 141 8.99 -11.08 -5.76
N GLY A 142 8.77 -11.04 -7.08
CA GLY A 142 8.05 -12.09 -7.82
C GLY A 142 6.55 -12.13 -7.51
N LEU A 143 5.97 -11.00 -7.10
CA LEU A 143 4.56 -10.88 -6.72
C LEU A 143 3.71 -10.28 -7.83
N SER A 144 2.42 -10.63 -7.85
CA SER A 144 1.43 -9.95 -8.66
C SER A 144 1.24 -8.51 -8.20
N SER A 145 0.99 -7.58 -9.13
CA SER A 145 0.76 -6.18 -8.79
C SER A 145 -0.41 -5.57 -9.54
N ALA A 146 -1.02 -4.57 -8.92
CA ALA A 146 -2.06 -3.72 -9.48
C ALA A 146 -1.77 -2.25 -9.16
N LEU A 147 -2.24 -1.35 -10.01
CA LEU A 147 -2.16 0.08 -9.81
C LEU A 147 -3.47 0.59 -9.19
N VAL A 148 -3.38 1.47 -8.19
CA VAL A 148 -4.51 2.25 -7.69
C VAL A 148 -4.38 3.66 -8.23
N LEU A 149 -5.44 4.21 -8.82
CA LEU A 149 -5.40 5.46 -9.59
C LEU A 149 -5.55 6.73 -8.73
N THR A 150 -5.62 6.57 -7.42
CA THR A 150 -5.48 7.66 -6.45
C THR A 150 -4.02 8.13 -6.35
N GLY A 151 -3.75 9.16 -5.58
CA GLY A 151 -2.38 9.66 -5.41
C GLY A 151 -1.70 9.95 -6.74
N LYS A 152 -0.57 9.31 -6.99
CA LYS A 152 0.21 9.39 -8.24
C LYS A 152 -0.29 8.44 -9.34
N GLY A 153 -1.26 7.59 -9.05
CA GLY A 153 -1.64 6.47 -9.90
C GLY A 153 -2.00 6.85 -11.33
N GLN A 154 -2.66 8.00 -11.54
CA GLN A 154 -2.97 8.48 -12.91
C GLN A 154 -1.70 8.81 -13.70
N ALA A 155 -0.74 9.49 -13.06
CA ALA A 155 0.54 9.82 -13.67
C ALA A 155 1.37 8.56 -13.94
N THR A 156 1.40 7.64 -12.98
CA THR A 156 2.06 6.34 -13.10
C THR A 156 1.47 5.51 -14.26
N ARG A 157 0.15 5.50 -14.41
CA ARG A 157 -0.52 4.82 -15.54
C ARG A 157 -0.12 5.42 -16.89
N ALA A 158 -0.10 6.75 -16.98
CA ALA A 158 0.29 7.44 -18.21
C ALA A 158 1.75 7.11 -18.60
N GLN A 159 2.66 7.10 -17.62
CA GLN A 159 4.06 6.70 -17.85
C GLN A 159 4.15 5.25 -18.34
N LEU A 160 3.55 4.28 -17.64
CA LEU A 160 3.56 2.87 -18.03
C LEU A 160 3.00 2.66 -19.44
N SER A 161 1.93 3.36 -19.79
CA SER A 161 1.34 3.30 -21.13
C SER A 161 2.31 3.79 -22.19
N SER A 162 3.08 4.84 -21.93
CA SER A 162 4.11 5.33 -22.86
C SER A 162 5.27 4.33 -23.04
N GLU A 163 5.50 3.48 -22.06
CA GLU A 163 6.51 2.40 -22.07
C GLU A 163 5.94 1.09 -22.65
N GLY A 164 4.67 1.05 -23.07
CA GLY A 164 4.00 -0.15 -23.59
C GLY A 164 3.66 -1.18 -22.51
N VAL A 165 3.68 -0.78 -21.24
CA VAL A 165 3.41 -1.66 -20.10
C VAL A 165 1.96 -1.53 -19.65
N VAL A 166 1.22 -2.65 -19.68
CA VAL A 166 -0.16 -2.72 -19.17
C VAL A 166 -0.17 -3.40 -17.80
N ARG A 167 -0.88 -2.80 -16.85
CA ARG A 167 -1.12 -3.37 -15.52
C ARG A 167 -2.60 -3.27 -15.17
N PRO A 168 -3.17 -4.23 -14.41
CA PRO A 168 -4.48 -4.04 -13.80
C PRO A 168 -4.50 -2.73 -13.01
N ALA A 169 -5.52 -1.91 -13.24
CA ALA A 169 -5.65 -0.61 -12.59
C ALA A 169 -7.08 -0.42 -12.08
N TYR A 170 -7.21 0.18 -10.89
CA TYR A 170 -8.46 0.39 -10.19
C TYR A 170 -8.54 1.84 -9.72
N ASP A 171 -9.73 2.42 -9.77
CA ASP A 171 -9.92 3.83 -9.42
C ASP A 171 -9.54 4.12 -7.97
N ASP A 172 -9.84 3.18 -7.05
CA ASP A 172 -9.54 3.26 -5.63
C ASP A 172 -9.46 1.86 -4.98
N VAL A 173 -9.22 1.83 -3.66
CA VAL A 173 -9.14 0.57 -2.88
C VAL A 173 -10.49 -0.16 -2.84
N LEU A 174 -11.63 0.53 -2.92
CA LEU A 174 -12.95 -0.11 -2.94
C LEU A 174 -13.17 -0.86 -4.26
N GLN A 175 -12.81 -0.26 -5.39
CA GLN A 175 -12.91 -0.92 -6.69
C GLN A 175 -11.96 -2.13 -6.77
N LEU A 176 -10.72 -1.99 -6.27
CA LEU A 176 -9.79 -3.10 -6.13
C LEU A 176 -10.40 -4.23 -5.29
N ALA A 177 -10.90 -3.92 -4.10
CA ALA A 177 -11.51 -4.91 -3.20
C ALA A 177 -12.71 -5.61 -3.85
N THR A 178 -13.56 -4.86 -4.53
CA THR A 178 -14.73 -5.39 -5.25
C THR A 178 -14.29 -6.38 -6.33
N ALA A 179 -13.29 -6.05 -7.12
CA ALA A 179 -12.76 -6.93 -8.16
C ALA A 179 -12.16 -8.22 -7.57
N LEU A 180 -11.41 -8.11 -6.46
CA LEU A 180 -10.79 -9.28 -5.81
C LEU A 180 -11.83 -10.25 -5.24
N VAL A 181 -12.89 -9.71 -4.62
CA VAL A 181 -13.96 -10.52 -4.03
C VAL A 181 -14.82 -11.18 -5.09
N SER A 182 -15.04 -10.50 -6.24
CA SER A 182 -15.84 -11.03 -7.36
C SER A 182 -15.10 -12.03 -8.24
N ASP A 183 -13.83 -12.37 -7.96
CA ASP A 183 -12.93 -13.14 -8.85
C ASP A 183 -12.74 -12.51 -10.26
N ALA A 184 -13.04 -11.23 -10.41
CA ALA A 184 -12.98 -10.50 -11.68
C ALA A 184 -11.61 -9.86 -11.96
N VAL A 185 -10.51 -10.39 -11.37
CA VAL A 185 -9.16 -9.87 -11.67
C VAL A 185 -8.72 -10.40 -13.03
N PRO A 186 -8.45 -9.55 -14.02
CA PRO A 186 -7.86 -9.98 -15.29
C PRO A 186 -6.52 -10.68 -15.05
N ARG A 187 -6.28 -11.77 -15.74
CA ARG A 187 -4.99 -12.50 -15.73
C ARG A 187 -3.91 -11.72 -16.46
#